data_bd4944c7528f5cb50279c0f6a65966a8
#
_entry.id   bd4944c7528f5cb50279c0f6a65966a8
#
_cell.length_a   1.000
_cell.length_b   1.000
_cell.length_c   1.000
_cell.angle_alpha   90.00
_cell.angle_beta   90.00
_cell.angle_gamma   90.00
#
_symmetry.space_group_name_H-M   'P 1'
#
loop_
_entity.id
_entity.type
_entity.pdbx_description
1 polymer ?
#
loop_
_entity_poly.entity_id
_entity_poly.type
_entity_poly.pdbx_seq_one_letter_code
_entity_poly.pdbx_strand_id
1 'polypeptide(L)'
;MAASGFFGECRICAAIVGYADLRFGDELGDYLDRALERAPERLRGIRQVMIEDPTGAAYRFVPIPPPSGVMQHPNFESGFRQLAQRGLSFDAAVFHPQLSEVAALAAAFPDTTIVINHTGHALALDLDADGRERVFVEWRKQLRAIARYPNVCCKIGGLGLPFWGFRFEERTDPIGYLELADAWRPYVETAIEAFGAERCMMESDYPPDSRSCGYVPLWNALKHIVRAASNDEKAALFHHTAARVYRIELPML
;
A
#
# COMPACT_ATOMS: atom_id res chain seq x y z
N MET A 1 -9.61 -21.65 10.27
CA MET A 1 -9.17 -20.68 11.29
C MET A 1 -10.16 -19.53 11.48
N ALA A 2 -10.47 -18.74 10.45
CA ALA A 2 -11.39 -17.59 10.61
C ALA A 2 -12.80 -17.95 11.16
N ALA A 3 -13.29 -19.14 10.89
CA ALA A 3 -14.59 -19.63 11.38
C ALA A 3 -14.47 -20.55 12.61
N SER A 4 -13.29 -20.66 13.23
CA SER A 4 -13.06 -21.65 14.30
C SER A 4 -13.55 -21.23 15.69
N GLY A 5 -13.90 -19.96 15.88
CA GLY A 5 -14.22 -19.39 17.20
C GLY A 5 -13.03 -19.29 18.17
N PHE A 6 -11.81 -19.72 17.77
CA PHE A 6 -10.62 -19.66 18.63
C PHE A 6 -10.24 -18.25 19.07
N PHE A 7 -10.69 -17.24 18.34
CA PHE A 7 -10.36 -15.84 18.58
C PHE A 7 -11.58 -15.02 19.04
N GLY A 8 -12.57 -15.69 19.65
CA GLY A 8 -13.81 -15.08 20.09
C GLY A 8 -14.62 -14.54 18.90
N GLU A 9 -15.15 -13.34 19.03
CA GLU A 9 -15.92 -12.67 17.96
C GLU A 9 -15.07 -12.05 16.86
N CYS A 10 -13.73 -12.12 16.96
CA CYS A 10 -12.83 -11.53 15.97
C CYS A 10 -12.87 -12.30 14.64
N ARG A 11 -13.23 -11.63 13.57
CA ARG A 11 -13.22 -12.17 12.19
C ARG A 11 -11.82 -12.03 11.59
N ILE A 12 -10.93 -12.96 11.93
CA ILE A 12 -9.57 -12.98 11.37
C ILE A 12 -9.62 -13.18 9.86
N CYS A 13 -8.83 -12.40 9.10
CA CYS A 13 -8.80 -12.41 7.63
C CYS A 13 -10.19 -12.19 7.03
N ALA A 14 -10.92 -11.19 7.51
CA ALA A 14 -12.23 -10.82 6.98
C ALA A 14 -12.16 -10.48 5.47
N ALA A 15 -11.04 -9.92 5.01
CA ALA A 15 -10.71 -9.80 3.60
C ALA A 15 -9.29 -10.31 3.34
N ILE A 16 -9.03 -10.77 2.12
CA ILE A 16 -7.75 -11.29 1.66
C ILE A 16 -7.39 -10.57 0.37
N VAL A 17 -6.18 -10.02 0.34
CA VAL A 17 -5.50 -9.63 -0.88
C VAL A 17 -4.45 -10.70 -1.16
N GLY A 18 -4.68 -11.49 -2.21
CA GLY A 18 -3.82 -12.61 -2.60
C GLY A 18 -2.65 -12.15 -3.46
N TYR A 19 -1.83 -13.10 -3.88
CA TYR A 19 -0.77 -12.87 -4.87
C TYR A 19 -1.15 -13.54 -6.18
N ALA A 20 -0.86 -12.85 -7.29
CA ALA A 20 -0.81 -13.46 -8.61
C ALA A 20 0.21 -12.71 -9.48
N ASP A 21 0.84 -13.42 -10.40
CA ASP A 21 1.75 -12.81 -11.38
C ASP A 21 0.97 -12.47 -12.66
N LEU A 22 0.76 -11.18 -12.88
CA LEU A 22 -0.04 -10.70 -14.01
C LEU A 22 0.59 -10.99 -15.38
N ARG A 23 1.90 -11.33 -15.40
CA ARG A 23 2.60 -11.71 -16.64
C ARG A 23 2.11 -13.04 -17.25
N PHE A 24 1.36 -13.83 -16.51
CA PHE A 24 0.67 -15.00 -17.07
C PHE A 24 -0.49 -14.64 -18.02
N GLY A 25 -0.88 -13.36 -18.06
CA GLY A 25 -1.88 -12.90 -19.01
C GLY A 25 -3.23 -13.59 -18.83
N ASP A 26 -3.81 -14.05 -19.94
CA ASP A 26 -5.13 -14.67 -19.92
C ASP A 26 -5.17 -16.02 -19.16
N GLU A 27 -4.05 -16.74 -19.08
CA GLU A 27 -3.94 -17.98 -18.30
C GLU A 27 -4.22 -17.78 -16.79
N LEU A 28 -4.13 -16.54 -16.32
CA LEU A 28 -4.41 -16.19 -14.93
C LEU A 28 -5.89 -16.41 -14.55
N GLY A 29 -6.79 -16.41 -15.53
CA GLY A 29 -8.23 -16.54 -15.31
C GLY A 29 -8.58 -17.77 -14.47
N ASP A 30 -8.15 -18.94 -14.88
CA ASP A 30 -8.43 -20.21 -14.18
C ASP A 30 -7.88 -20.25 -12.75
N TYR A 31 -6.71 -19.63 -12.54
CA TYR A 31 -6.13 -19.52 -11.19
C TYR A 31 -7.01 -18.66 -10.27
N LEU A 32 -7.46 -17.52 -10.77
CA LEU A 32 -8.31 -16.59 -10.02
C LEU A 32 -9.67 -17.21 -9.71
N ASP A 33 -10.26 -17.92 -10.65
CA ASP A 33 -11.55 -18.61 -10.45
C ASP A 33 -11.45 -19.66 -9.35
N ARG A 34 -10.43 -20.51 -9.37
CA ARG A 34 -10.16 -21.46 -8.29
C ARG A 34 -9.89 -20.78 -6.94
N ALA A 35 -9.24 -19.63 -6.94
CA ALA A 35 -8.98 -18.88 -5.71
C ALA A 35 -10.27 -18.28 -5.14
N LEU A 36 -11.14 -17.75 -5.99
CA LEU A 36 -12.46 -17.24 -5.63
C LEU A 36 -13.39 -18.35 -5.12
N GLU A 37 -13.40 -19.53 -5.75
CA GLU A 37 -14.16 -20.69 -5.27
C GLU A 37 -13.78 -21.10 -3.84
N ARG A 38 -12.48 -20.99 -3.50
CA ARG A 38 -11.97 -21.33 -2.15
C ARG A 38 -12.24 -20.27 -1.10
N ALA A 39 -12.38 -19.01 -1.49
CA ALA A 39 -12.56 -17.89 -0.59
C ALA A 39 -13.51 -16.82 -1.17
N PRO A 40 -14.76 -17.18 -1.54
CA PRO A 40 -15.67 -16.33 -2.30
C PRO A 40 -16.02 -15.03 -1.57
N GLU A 41 -16.16 -15.10 -0.25
CA GLU A 41 -16.52 -13.95 0.58
C GLU A 41 -15.32 -13.18 1.12
N ARG A 42 -14.08 -13.65 0.88
CA ARG A 42 -12.90 -13.06 1.49
C ARG A 42 -11.84 -12.60 0.51
N LEU A 43 -11.65 -13.28 -0.63
CA LEU A 43 -10.73 -12.79 -1.67
C LEU A 43 -11.31 -11.51 -2.28
N ARG A 44 -10.59 -10.40 -2.12
CA ARG A 44 -11.04 -9.07 -2.54
C ARG A 44 -10.14 -8.40 -3.55
N GLY A 45 -8.90 -8.81 -3.61
CA GLY A 45 -7.91 -8.23 -4.49
C GLY A 45 -6.68 -9.10 -4.66
N ILE A 46 -5.80 -8.62 -5.52
CA ILE A 46 -4.49 -9.20 -5.80
C ILE A 46 -3.44 -8.13 -5.57
N ARG A 47 -2.34 -8.51 -4.94
CA ARG A 47 -1.13 -7.69 -4.81
C ARG A 47 -0.01 -8.30 -5.61
N GLN A 48 0.70 -7.47 -6.37
CA GLN A 48 1.97 -7.83 -6.98
C GLN A 48 3.03 -6.81 -6.59
N VAL A 49 4.19 -7.30 -6.12
CA VAL A 49 5.36 -6.47 -5.85
C VAL A 49 6.09 -6.27 -7.17
N MET A 50 6.24 -5.01 -7.58
CA MET A 50 6.80 -4.61 -8.88
C MET A 50 7.84 -3.51 -8.73
N ILE A 51 8.39 -3.36 -7.52
CA ILE A 51 9.39 -2.32 -7.22
C ILE A 51 10.60 -2.44 -8.14
N GLU A 52 11.07 -1.30 -8.66
CA GLU A 52 12.28 -1.20 -9.45
C GLU A 52 13.23 -0.15 -8.87
N ASP A 53 14.44 -0.60 -8.57
CA ASP A 53 15.53 0.26 -8.15
C ASP A 53 16.69 0.10 -9.12
N PRO A 54 16.98 1.12 -9.97
CA PRO A 54 18.09 1.05 -10.93
C PRO A 54 19.46 0.84 -10.28
N THR A 55 19.61 1.21 -9.01
CA THR A 55 20.86 1.02 -8.26
C THR A 55 20.98 -0.36 -7.65
N GLY A 56 19.85 -1.04 -7.46
CA GLY A 56 19.75 -2.32 -6.76
C GLY A 56 19.90 -2.24 -5.23
N ALA A 57 20.15 -1.05 -4.68
CA ALA A 57 20.39 -0.86 -3.25
C ALA A 57 19.19 -1.29 -2.38
N ALA A 58 17.97 -1.03 -2.85
CA ALA A 58 16.75 -1.40 -2.13
C ALA A 58 16.56 -2.91 -2.00
N TYR A 59 17.09 -3.70 -2.92
CA TYR A 59 16.86 -5.16 -2.94
C TYR A 59 17.52 -5.89 -1.75
N ARG A 60 18.46 -5.25 -1.04
CA ARG A 60 19.01 -5.82 0.21
C ARG A 60 17.96 -5.93 1.33
N PHE A 61 16.83 -5.23 1.21
CA PHE A 61 15.72 -5.27 2.16
C PHE A 61 14.51 -6.06 1.65
N VAL A 62 14.61 -6.62 0.44
CA VAL A 62 13.53 -7.38 -0.20
C VAL A 62 13.95 -8.86 -0.27
N PRO A 63 13.29 -9.77 0.46
CA PRO A 63 13.69 -11.18 0.52
C PRO A 63 13.78 -11.86 -0.85
N ILE A 64 12.84 -11.51 -1.74
CA ILE A 64 12.76 -12.01 -3.11
C ILE A 64 12.52 -10.81 -4.02
N PRO A 65 13.59 -10.24 -4.62
CA PRO A 65 13.42 -9.14 -5.55
C PRO A 65 12.53 -9.53 -6.74
N PRO A 66 11.59 -8.68 -7.13
CA PRO A 66 10.79 -8.94 -8.33
C PRO A 66 11.67 -8.86 -9.57
N PRO A 67 11.28 -9.51 -10.68
CA PRO A 67 11.94 -9.30 -11.96
C PRO A 67 11.71 -7.85 -12.43
N SER A 68 12.65 -7.32 -13.22
CA SER A 68 12.49 -6.01 -13.85
C SER A 68 11.42 -6.04 -14.93
N GLY A 69 10.79 -4.88 -15.19
CA GLY A 69 9.87 -4.70 -16.30
C GLY A 69 8.57 -5.46 -16.16
N VAL A 70 8.09 -5.68 -14.92
CA VAL A 70 6.81 -6.42 -14.70
C VAL A 70 5.66 -5.72 -15.39
N MET A 71 5.50 -4.41 -15.23
CA MET A 71 4.38 -3.65 -15.83
C MET A 71 4.54 -3.47 -17.34
N GLN A 72 5.77 -3.54 -17.87
CA GLN A 72 6.06 -3.48 -19.31
C GLN A 72 5.96 -4.84 -20.01
N HIS A 73 5.74 -5.92 -19.27
CA HIS A 73 5.57 -7.26 -19.87
C HIS A 73 4.35 -7.30 -20.79
N PRO A 74 4.47 -7.83 -22.04
CA PRO A 74 3.39 -7.78 -23.04
C PRO A 74 2.06 -8.39 -22.56
N ASN A 75 2.10 -9.35 -21.65
CA ASN A 75 0.91 -10.00 -21.11
C ASN A 75 0.38 -9.33 -19.83
N PHE A 76 1.05 -8.30 -19.27
CA PHE A 76 0.66 -7.71 -17.99
C PHE A 76 -0.76 -7.14 -18.04
N GLU A 77 -1.09 -6.40 -19.10
CA GLU A 77 -2.43 -5.81 -19.25
C GLU A 77 -3.53 -6.87 -19.41
N SER A 78 -3.29 -7.96 -20.14
CA SER A 78 -4.26 -9.05 -20.25
C SER A 78 -4.45 -9.76 -18.91
N GLY A 79 -3.39 -9.96 -18.13
CA GLY A 79 -3.49 -10.45 -16.75
C GLY A 79 -4.26 -9.49 -15.84
N PHE A 80 -4.03 -8.18 -15.95
CA PHE A 80 -4.80 -7.19 -15.20
C PHE A 80 -6.29 -7.20 -15.56
N ARG A 81 -6.62 -7.39 -16.83
CA ARG A 81 -8.00 -7.55 -17.31
C ARG A 81 -8.70 -8.73 -16.65
N GLN A 82 -7.99 -9.82 -16.33
CA GLN A 82 -8.55 -10.96 -15.60
C GLN A 82 -9.00 -10.57 -14.18
N LEU A 83 -8.29 -9.65 -13.51
CA LEU A 83 -8.71 -9.10 -12.21
C LEU A 83 -9.95 -8.23 -12.37
N ALA A 84 -9.94 -7.32 -13.35
CA ALA A 84 -11.03 -6.39 -13.62
C ALA A 84 -12.35 -7.13 -13.88
N GLN A 85 -12.34 -8.16 -14.72
CA GLN A 85 -13.51 -8.99 -15.05
C GLN A 85 -14.12 -9.70 -13.82
N ARG A 86 -13.31 -9.95 -12.78
CA ARG A 86 -13.73 -10.62 -11.54
C ARG A 86 -14.03 -9.65 -10.41
N GLY A 87 -14.01 -8.34 -10.67
CA GLY A 87 -14.23 -7.31 -9.65
C GLY A 87 -13.23 -7.34 -8.50
N LEU A 88 -12.00 -7.81 -8.77
CA LEU A 88 -10.90 -7.81 -7.79
C LEU A 88 -10.17 -6.45 -7.83
N SER A 89 -9.79 -5.93 -6.66
CA SER A 89 -8.89 -4.78 -6.56
C SER A 89 -7.45 -5.18 -6.89
N PHE A 90 -6.64 -4.21 -7.26
CA PHE A 90 -5.21 -4.39 -7.46
C PHE A 90 -4.40 -3.55 -6.49
N ASP A 91 -3.62 -4.21 -5.64
CA ASP A 91 -2.69 -3.56 -4.71
C ASP A 91 -1.31 -3.44 -5.37
N ALA A 92 -0.97 -2.24 -5.84
CA ALA A 92 0.29 -1.95 -6.52
C ALA A 92 1.41 -1.64 -5.51
N ALA A 93 2.38 -2.53 -5.39
CA ALA A 93 3.58 -2.29 -4.59
C ALA A 93 4.73 -1.86 -5.51
N VAL A 94 4.98 -0.55 -5.56
CA VAL A 94 5.94 0.12 -6.46
C VAL A 94 6.73 1.18 -5.70
N PHE A 95 7.85 1.61 -6.26
CA PHE A 95 8.51 2.85 -5.87
C PHE A 95 7.92 4.05 -6.62
N HIS A 96 8.10 5.26 -6.06
CA HIS A 96 7.52 6.49 -6.61
C HIS A 96 7.82 6.76 -8.09
N PRO A 97 8.99 6.41 -8.67
CA PRO A 97 9.22 6.64 -10.10
C PRO A 97 8.25 5.88 -11.01
N GLN A 98 7.71 4.76 -10.52
CA GLN A 98 6.80 3.90 -11.27
C GLN A 98 5.31 4.33 -11.15
N LEU A 99 4.99 5.35 -10.35
CA LEU A 99 3.61 5.82 -10.16
C LEU A 99 2.96 6.30 -11.48
N SER A 100 3.76 6.78 -12.44
CA SER A 100 3.26 7.16 -13.76
C SER A 100 2.73 5.96 -14.57
N GLU A 101 3.34 4.79 -14.42
CA GLU A 101 2.89 3.55 -15.07
C GLU A 101 1.59 3.05 -14.44
N VAL A 102 1.51 3.11 -13.10
CA VAL A 102 0.27 2.79 -12.39
C VAL A 102 -0.86 3.78 -12.75
N ALA A 103 -0.54 5.06 -12.99
CA ALA A 103 -1.49 6.04 -13.47
C ALA A 103 -2.03 5.72 -14.86
N ALA A 104 -1.16 5.24 -15.78
CA ALA A 104 -1.58 4.77 -17.09
C ALA A 104 -2.52 3.55 -16.98
N LEU A 105 -2.22 2.63 -16.07
CA LEU A 105 -3.09 1.49 -15.78
C LEU A 105 -4.45 1.93 -15.21
N ALA A 106 -4.45 2.90 -14.30
CA ALA A 106 -5.69 3.46 -13.74
C ALA A 106 -6.57 4.13 -14.81
N ALA A 107 -5.96 4.80 -15.78
CA ALA A 107 -6.66 5.39 -16.92
C ALA A 107 -7.26 4.32 -17.86
N ALA A 108 -6.53 3.22 -18.09
CA ALA A 108 -6.97 2.13 -18.96
C ALA A 108 -8.11 1.30 -18.35
N PHE A 109 -8.20 1.23 -17.01
CA PHE A 109 -9.17 0.44 -16.26
C PHE A 109 -9.91 1.28 -15.21
N PRO A 110 -10.73 2.26 -15.62
CA PRO A 110 -11.35 3.23 -14.71
C PRO A 110 -12.31 2.60 -13.70
N ASP A 111 -12.87 1.45 -13.99
CA ASP A 111 -13.83 0.74 -13.13
C ASP A 111 -13.14 -0.21 -12.13
N THR A 112 -11.81 -0.36 -12.22
CA THR A 112 -11.05 -1.23 -11.33
C THR A 112 -10.39 -0.41 -10.23
N THR A 113 -10.64 -0.76 -8.97
CA THR A 113 -9.96 -0.11 -7.85
C THR A 113 -8.49 -0.52 -7.80
N ILE A 114 -7.60 0.47 -7.85
CA ILE A 114 -6.16 0.31 -7.66
C ILE A 114 -5.79 0.92 -6.32
N VAL A 115 -5.01 0.19 -5.52
CA VAL A 115 -4.53 0.63 -4.23
C VAL A 115 -3.02 0.79 -4.27
N ILE A 116 -2.54 2.02 -4.13
CA ILE A 116 -1.10 2.28 -3.97
C ILE A 116 -0.67 1.83 -2.58
N ASN A 117 0.20 0.85 -2.51
CA ASN A 117 0.74 0.39 -1.23
C ASN A 117 1.81 1.35 -0.73
N HIS A 118 1.77 1.61 0.58
CA HIS A 118 2.82 2.35 1.29
C HIS A 118 3.14 3.71 0.65
N THR A 119 2.12 4.42 0.22
CA THR A 119 2.21 5.73 -0.48
C THR A 119 3.19 5.74 -1.67
N GLY A 120 3.43 4.57 -2.29
CA GLY A 120 4.35 4.44 -3.43
C GLY A 120 5.81 4.69 -3.05
N HIS A 121 6.22 4.28 -1.87
CA HIS A 121 7.60 4.36 -1.30
C HIS A 121 8.52 5.39 -1.98
N ALA A 122 8.90 6.44 -1.27
CA ALA A 122 9.98 7.32 -1.75
C ALA A 122 11.31 6.55 -1.75
N LEU A 123 11.94 6.41 -2.91
CA LEU A 123 13.24 5.73 -3.02
C LEU A 123 14.36 6.70 -2.62
N ALA A 124 14.56 6.88 -1.31
CA ALA A 124 15.51 7.82 -0.71
C ALA A 124 16.62 7.12 0.10
N LEU A 125 16.75 5.80 -0.08
CA LEU A 125 17.72 4.97 0.60
C LEU A 125 19.15 5.46 0.33
N ASP A 126 19.98 5.50 1.38
CA ASP A 126 21.39 5.91 1.34
C ASP A 126 21.67 7.35 0.87
N LEU A 127 20.64 8.17 0.71
CA LEU A 127 20.81 9.56 0.31
C LEU A 127 21.12 10.48 1.51
N ASP A 128 21.87 11.53 1.24
CA ASP A 128 22.05 12.66 2.15
C ASP A 128 20.76 13.51 2.29
N ALA A 129 20.81 14.56 3.11
CA ALA A 129 19.65 15.41 3.35
C ALA A 129 19.11 16.06 2.06
N ASP A 130 20.00 16.58 1.21
CA ASP A 130 19.64 17.24 -0.04
C ASP A 130 19.04 16.22 -1.04
N GLY A 131 19.61 15.01 -1.07
CA GLY A 131 19.08 13.90 -1.87
C GLY A 131 17.67 13.50 -1.46
N ARG A 132 17.45 13.37 -0.16
CA ARG A 132 16.11 13.05 0.37
C ARG A 132 15.08 14.15 0.06
N GLU A 133 15.47 15.42 0.17
CA GLU A 133 14.57 16.53 -0.18
C GLU A 133 14.19 16.50 -1.68
N ARG A 134 15.16 16.26 -2.57
CA ARG A 134 14.86 16.10 -4.01
C ARG A 134 13.90 14.94 -4.27
N VAL A 135 14.13 13.81 -3.63
CA VAL A 135 13.23 12.65 -3.74
C VAL A 135 11.84 12.97 -3.18
N PHE A 136 11.75 13.65 -2.05
CA PHE A 136 10.46 14.07 -1.47
C PHE A 136 9.66 14.96 -2.44
N VAL A 137 10.31 15.94 -3.08
CA VAL A 137 9.66 16.82 -4.06
C VAL A 137 9.13 16.02 -5.26
N GLU A 138 9.93 15.09 -5.81
CA GLU A 138 9.51 14.28 -6.95
C GLU A 138 8.43 13.26 -6.57
N TRP A 139 8.58 12.58 -5.43
CA TRP A 139 7.56 11.69 -4.87
C TRP A 139 6.21 12.41 -4.70
N ARG A 140 6.22 13.60 -4.10
CA ARG A 140 5.00 14.41 -3.89
C ARG A 140 4.33 14.78 -5.20
N LYS A 141 5.12 15.12 -6.22
CA LYS A 141 4.61 15.43 -7.56
C LYS A 141 3.94 14.23 -8.20
N GLN A 142 4.60 13.05 -8.16
CA GLN A 142 4.06 11.80 -8.71
C GLN A 142 2.80 11.34 -7.96
N LEU A 143 2.83 11.43 -6.64
CA LEU A 143 1.67 11.06 -5.81
C LEU A 143 0.45 11.94 -6.10
N ARG A 144 0.64 13.26 -6.23
CA ARG A 144 -0.45 14.19 -6.62
C ARG A 144 -0.96 13.93 -8.03
N ALA A 145 -0.10 13.51 -8.95
CA ALA A 145 -0.51 13.19 -10.31
C ALA A 145 -1.43 11.96 -10.35
N ILE A 146 -1.05 10.87 -9.67
CA ILE A 146 -1.87 9.65 -9.64
C ILE A 146 -3.16 9.81 -8.82
N ALA A 147 -3.17 10.68 -7.81
CA ALA A 147 -4.36 10.96 -7.00
C ALA A 147 -5.53 11.58 -7.79
N ARG A 148 -5.27 12.07 -9.02
CA ARG A 148 -6.32 12.59 -9.92
C ARG A 148 -7.25 11.49 -10.45
N TYR A 149 -6.84 10.24 -10.42
CA TYR A 149 -7.65 9.12 -10.86
C TYR A 149 -8.59 8.68 -9.73
N PRO A 150 -9.92 8.76 -9.93
CA PRO A 150 -10.89 8.50 -8.86
C PRO A 150 -10.93 7.05 -8.40
N ASN A 151 -10.49 6.12 -9.25
CA ASN A 151 -10.38 4.70 -8.97
C ASN A 151 -9.09 4.31 -8.21
N VAL A 152 -8.25 5.29 -7.84
CA VAL A 152 -7.02 5.04 -7.08
C VAL A 152 -7.22 5.42 -5.62
N CYS A 153 -6.89 4.49 -4.73
CA CYS A 153 -6.78 4.66 -3.28
C CYS A 153 -5.32 4.52 -2.83
N CYS A 154 -5.02 4.95 -1.61
CA CYS A 154 -3.67 4.98 -1.07
C CYS A 154 -3.62 4.36 0.32
N LYS A 155 -2.72 3.42 0.57
CA LYS A 155 -2.35 2.98 1.91
C LYS A 155 -1.25 3.84 2.47
N ILE A 156 -1.48 4.38 3.66
CA ILE A 156 -0.53 5.21 4.40
C ILE A 156 0.10 4.35 5.50
N GLY A 157 1.30 3.89 5.26
CA GLY A 157 2.11 3.05 6.14
C GLY A 157 3.38 2.60 5.42
N GLY A 158 4.05 1.56 5.93
CA GLY A 158 5.36 1.15 5.41
C GLY A 158 6.44 2.21 5.60
N LEU A 159 6.20 3.19 6.47
CA LEU A 159 7.08 4.33 6.72
C LEU A 159 8.29 3.95 7.60
N GLY A 160 8.25 2.78 8.22
CA GLY A 160 9.38 2.21 8.93
C GLY A 160 10.36 1.46 8.03
N LEU A 161 10.06 1.29 6.75
CA LEU A 161 10.98 0.63 5.83
C LEU A 161 12.17 1.55 5.47
N PRO A 162 13.38 0.99 5.27
CA PRO A 162 14.59 1.78 4.99
C PRO A 162 14.54 2.63 3.72
N PHE A 163 13.62 2.35 2.82
CA PHE A 163 13.47 3.04 1.54
C PHE A 163 13.29 4.56 1.66
N TRP A 164 12.73 5.03 2.78
CA TRP A 164 12.49 6.45 3.06
C TRP A 164 13.76 7.23 3.45
N GLY A 165 14.86 6.51 3.74
CA GLY A 165 16.13 7.11 4.13
C GLY A 165 16.15 7.72 5.54
N PHE A 166 15.20 7.35 6.41
CA PHE A 166 15.17 7.81 7.81
C PHE A 166 16.27 7.16 8.65
N ARG A 167 16.78 6.01 8.25
CA ARG A 167 17.82 5.22 8.92
C ARG A 167 17.43 4.80 10.35
N PHE A 168 16.13 4.62 10.60
CA PHE A 168 15.64 4.19 11.90
C PHE A 168 16.06 2.75 12.23
N GLU A 169 16.22 1.92 11.21
CA GLU A 169 16.69 0.54 11.29
C GLU A 169 18.13 0.39 11.79
N GLU A 170 18.92 1.48 11.75
CA GLU A 170 20.31 1.49 12.23
C GLU A 170 20.41 1.86 13.73
N ARG A 171 19.30 2.24 14.35
CA ARG A 171 19.29 2.70 15.74
C ARG A 171 19.31 1.52 16.71
N THR A 172 20.03 1.69 17.81
CA THR A 172 20.05 0.76 18.94
C THR A 172 18.99 1.08 19.99
N ASP A 173 18.62 2.34 20.10
CA ASP A 173 17.63 2.80 21.07
C ASP A 173 16.21 2.78 20.47
N PRO A 174 15.20 2.39 21.26
CA PRO A 174 13.82 2.42 20.81
C PRO A 174 13.40 3.84 20.40
N ILE A 175 12.74 3.94 19.25
CA ILE A 175 12.22 5.20 18.76
C ILE A 175 10.83 5.49 19.35
N GLY A 176 10.63 6.72 19.82
CA GLY A 176 9.34 7.17 20.35
C GLY A 176 8.36 7.63 19.26
N TYR A 177 7.06 7.57 19.57
CA TYR A 177 6.02 7.93 18.59
C TYR A 177 6.06 9.40 18.16
N LEU A 178 6.55 10.32 18.97
CA LEU A 178 6.67 11.74 18.59
C LEU A 178 7.73 11.94 17.51
N GLU A 179 8.87 11.29 17.66
CA GLU A 179 9.96 11.34 16.67
C GLU A 179 9.52 10.70 15.33
N LEU A 180 8.82 9.57 15.40
CA LEU A 180 8.21 8.95 14.21
C LEU A 180 7.19 9.91 13.56
N ALA A 181 6.34 10.55 14.38
CA ALA A 181 5.33 11.47 13.88
C ALA A 181 5.94 12.69 13.19
N ASP A 182 7.02 13.25 13.74
CA ASP A 182 7.70 14.40 13.15
C ASP A 182 8.34 14.04 11.80
N ALA A 183 8.98 12.86 11.69
CA ALA A 183 9.59 12.38 10.45
C ALA A 183 8.55 12.03 9.38
N TRP A 184 7.43 11.40 9.77
CA TRP A 184 6.42 10.88 8.84
C TRP A 184 5.36 11.90 8.43
N ARG A 185 5.16 12.94 9.24
CA ARG A 185 4.12 13.97 9.02
C ARG A 185 4.08 14.52 7.59
N PRO A 186 5.21 14.96 6.98
CA PRO A 186 5.16 15.53 5.63
C PRO A 186 4.61 14.55 4.59
N TYR A 187 4.90 13.26 4.75
CA TYR A 187 4.45 12.20 3.84
C TYR A 187 2.98 11.86 4.06
N VAL A 188 2.57 11.69 5.31
CA VAL A 188 1.18 11.38 5.69
C VAL A 188 0.24 12.50 5.26
N GLU A 189 0.57 13.75 5.61
CA GLU A 189 -0.25 14.92 5.27
C GLU A 189 -0.33 15.11 3.76
N THR A 190 0.79 14.96 3.02
CA THR A 190 0.78 15.03 1.56
C THR A 190 -0.15 13.96 0.93
N ALA A 191 -0.15 12.75 1.44
CA ALA A 191 -1.02 11.70 0.93
C ALA A 191 -2.51 12.02 1.19
N ILE A 192 -2.83 12.47 2.41
CA ILE A 192 -4.21 12.86 2.76
C ILE A 192 -4.67 14.06 1.94
N GLU A 193 -3.82 15.09 1.75
CA GLU A 193 -4.12 16.25 0.91
C GLU A 193 -4.38 15.85 -0.55
N ALA A 194 -3.60 14.90 -1.08
CA ALA A 194 -3.72 14.49 -2.48
C ALA A 194 -4.96 13.64 -2.76
N PHE A 195 -5.26 12.67 -1.90
CA PHE A 195 -6.33 11.69 -2.12
C PHE A 195 -7.63 12.02 -1.39
N GLY A 196 -7.57 12.79 -0.31
CA GLY A 196 -8.66 12.91 0.66
C GLY A 196 -8.75 11.69 1.60
N ALA A 197 -9.30 11.88 2.80
CA ALA A 197 -9.44 10.82 3.80
C ALA A 197 -10.22 9.59 3.27
N GLU A 198 -11.22 9.83 2.45
CA GLU A 198 -12.10 8.81 1.83
C GLU A 198 -11.37 7.85 0.87
N ARG A 199 -10.17 8.19 0.42
CA ARG A 199 -9.34 7.34 -0.44
C ARG A 199 -8.00 6.96 0.18
N CYS A 200 -7.82 7.25 1.47
CA CYS A 200 -6.66 6.88 2.26
C CYS A 200 -7.00 5.79 3.29
N MET A 201 -6.06 4.88 3.52
CA MET A 201 -6.17 3.81 4.52
C MET A 201 -4.88 3.76 5.34
N MET A 202 -4.96 3.95 6.66
CA MET A 202 -3.83 3.75 7.54
C MET A 202 -3.51 2.26 7.69
N GLU A 203 -2.24 1.92 7.60
CA GLU A 203 -1.76 0.54 7.78
C GLU A 203 -0.49 0.51 8.63
N SER A 204 -0.18 -0.64 9.21
CA SER A 204 1.04 -0.81 10.00
C SER A 204 2.22 -1.34 9.19
N ASP A 205 1.94 -2.03 8.10
CA ASP A 205 2.93 -2.83 7.36
C ASP A 205 3.74 -3.78 8.27
N TYR A 206 3.11 -4.27 9.34
CA TYR A 206 3.76 -5.22 10.25
C TYR A 206 3.66 -6.65 9.71
N PRO A 207 4.75 -7.45 9.80
CA PRO A 207 5.98 -7.24 10.56
C PRO A 207 7.12 -6.45 9.87
N PRO A 208 7.10 -6.12 8.55
CA PRO A 208 8.24 -5.45 7.90
C PRO A 208 8.72 -4.19 8.62
N ASP A 209 7.83 -3.32 9.06
CA ASP A 209 8.14 -2.06 9.77
C ASP A 209 8.76 -2.28 11.17
N SER A 210 8.73 -3.52 11.71
CA SER A 210 9.40 -3.83 12.98
C SER A 210 10.93 -3.66 12.92
N ARG A 211 11.48 -3.50 11.72
CA ARG A 211 12.90 -3.18 11.53
C ARG A 211 13.28 -1.83 12.14
N SER A 212 12.35 -0.90 12.18
CA SER A 212 12.60 0.49 12.58
C SER A 212 11.87 0.89 13.85
N CYS A 213 10.69 0.35 14.12
CA CYS A 213 9.90 0.80 15.27
C CYS A 213 8.97 -0.28 15.81
N GLY A 214 8.52 -0.10 17.05
CA GLY A 214 7.52 -0.95 17.66
C GLY A 214 6.11 -0.69 17.12
N TYR A 215 5.24 -1.71 17.17
CA TYR A 215 3.85 -1.62 16.70
C TYR A 215 3.04 -0.52 17.38
N VAL A 216 3.16 -0.38 18.70
CA VAL A 216 2.43 0.64 19.48
C VAL A 216 2.91 2.06 19.16
N PRO A 217 4.23 2.37 19.16
CA PRO A 217 4.72 3.67 18.71
C PRO A 217 4.28 4.03 17.30
N LEU A 218 4.28 3.08 16.35
CA LEU A 218 3.82 3.29 14.99
C LEU A 218 2.38 3.83 14.95
N TRP A 219 1.44 3.11 15.55
CA TRP A 219 0.04 3.52 15.58
C TRP A 219 -0.18 4.85 16.33
N ASN A 220 0.57 5.07 17.41
CA ASN A 220 0.50 6.32 18.14
C ASN A 220 1.03 7.50 17.31
N ALA A 221 2.07 7.29 16.49
CA ALA A 221 2.58 8.31 15.56
C ALA A 221 1.53 8.69 14.53
N LEU A 222 0.92 7.70 13.84
CA LEU A 222 -0.14 7.96 12.86
C LEU A 222 -1.34 8.69 13.48
N LYS A 223 -1.81 8.24 14.65
CA LYS A 223 -2.89 8.90 15.40
C LYS A 223 -2.51 10.33 15.81
N HIS A 224 -1.26 10.55 16.21
CA HIS A 224 -0.77 11.88 16.60
C HIS A 224 -0.72 12.84 15.42
N ILE A 225 -0.31 12.37 14.23
CA ILE A 225 -0.27 13.19 13.02
C ILE A 225 -1.67 13.72 12.70
N VAL A 226 -2.68 12.85 12.70
CA VAL A 226 -4.06 13.22 12.33
C VAL A 226 -4.93 13.61 13.51
N ARG A 227 -4.34 13.99 14.67
CA ARG A 227 -5.11 14.30 15.88
C ARG A 227 -6.13 15.42 15.71
N ALA A 228 -5.84 16.38 14.82
CA ALA A 228 -6.70 17.53 14.54
C ALA A 228 -7.77 17.26 13.47
N ALA A 229 -7.71 16.10 12.78
CA ALA A 229 -8.74 15.71 11.82
C ALA A 229 -10.10 15.49 12.51
N SER A 230 -11.18 15.66 11.77
CA SER A 230 -12.54 15.38 12.25
C SER A 230 -12.73 13.90 12.60
N ASN A 231 -13.79 13.57 13.32
CA ASN A 231 -14.11 12.17 13.63
C ASN A 231 -14.41 11.35 12.37
N ASP A 232 -15.06 11.95 11.39
CA ASP A 232 -15.39 11.29 10.11
C ASP A 232 -14.12 11.01 9.29
N GLU A 233 -13.19 11.98 9.21
CA GLU A 233 -11.90 11.76 8.56
C GLU A 233 -11.08 10.67 9.27
N LYS A 234 -11.04 10.67 10.59
CA LYS A 234 -10.39 9.60 11.36
C LYS A 234 -11.03 8.25 11.11
N ALA A 235 -12.36 8.18 11.09
CA ALA A 235 -13.09 6.95 10.80
C ALA A 235 -12.79 6.47 9.37
N ALA A 236 -12.73 7.37 8.38
CA ALA A 236 -12.32 7.03 7.02
C ALA A 236 -10.91 6.45 7.00
N LEU A 237 -9.93 7.17 7.55
CA LEU A 237 -8.51 6.80 7.53
C LEU A 237 -8.21 5.47 8.22
N PHE A 238 -8.81 5.20 9.38
CA PHE A 238 -8.46 4.03 10.20
C PHE A 238 -9.40 2.83 9.99
N HIS A 239 -10.50 3.00 9.24
CA HIS A 239 -11.52 1.95 9.21
C HIS A 239 -12.37 1.95 7.93
N HIS A 240 -13.16 3.01 7.65
CA HIS A 240 -14.23 2.95 6.65
C HIS A 240 -13.70 2.80 5.21
N THR A 241 -12.61 3.47 4.87
CA THR A 241 -12.03 3.36 3.53
C THR A 241 -11.58 1.94 3.23
N ALA A 242 -10.87 1.30 4.17
CA ALA A 242 -10.46 -0.10 4.01
C ALA A 242 -11.68 -1.04 3.93
N ALA A 243 -12.68 -0.82 4.78
CA ALA A 243 -13.91 -1.62 4.76
C ALA A 243 -14.62 -1.53 3.42
N ARG A 244 -14.76 -0.33 2.86
CA ARG A 244 -15.35 -0.10 1.54
C ARG A 244 -14.54 -0.72 0.41
N VAL A 245 -13.23 -0.45 0.36
CA VAL A 245 -12.33 -0.92 -0.71
C VAL A 245 -12.28 -2.45 -0.75
N TYR A 246 -12.15 -3.09 0.40
CA TYR A 246 -12.07 -4.54 0.50
C TYR A 246 -13.40 -5.22 0.81
N ARG A 247 -14.51 -4.48 0.77
CA ARG A 247 -15.87 -5.00 0.98
C ARG A 247 -15.98 -5.83 2.27
N ILE A 248 -15.44 -5.28 3.36
CA ILE A 248 -15.51 -5.86 4.70
C ILE A 248 -16.82 -5.43 5.33
N GLU A 249 -17.69 -6.38 5.65
CA GLU A 249 -18.90 -6.12 6.41
C GLU A 249 -18.54 -5.70 7.83
N LEU A 250 -19.03 -4.54 8.22
CA LEU A 250 -18.85 -4.02 9.56
C LEU A 250 -19.99 -4.51 10.44
N PRO A 251 -19.73 -4.84 11.73
CA PRO A 251 -20.81 -5.11 12.66
C PRO A 251 -21.69 -3.85 12.78
N MET A 252 -23.01 -4.04 12.80
CA MET A 252 -23.92 -2.96 13.17
C MET A 252 -23.63 -2.59 14.62
N LEU A 253 -23.22 -1.34 14.85
CA LEU A 253 -23.02 -0.77 16.18
C LEU A 253 -24.34 -0.46 16.85
#